data_468d97b46010b821c13b67b2e6d76638
#
_entry.id   468d97b46010b821c13b67b2e6d76638
#
_cell.length_a   1.000
_cell.length_b   1.000
_cell.length_c   1.000
_cell.angle_alpha   90.00
_cell.angle_beta   90.00
_cell.angle_gamma   90.00
#
_symmetry.space_group_name_H-M   'P 1'
#
loop_
_entity.id
_entity.type
_entity.pdbx_description
1 polymer ?
#
loop_
_entity_poly.entity_id
_entity_poly.type
_entity_poly.pdbx_seq_one_letter_code
_entity_poly.pdbx_strand_id
1 'polypeptide(L)'
;VYWINEESEIMRLVIGISGASGVWLGYKLLQILKSYTDIETHLVITEGAIKNFALETTLDIAEVLKLADFSYANNNLGALIASGSFTTDGMVIVPCSMKTLAGIVHGYAENLLLRSADVCLKEHRKVVLVPREMPLGKIHLQNLVKAAELNCVIIPPLLTFYNQDITVEQQINHILGKILMQFGLNYEK
;
A
#
# COMPACT_ATOMS: atom_id res chain seq x y z
N VAL A 1 -16.59 37.35 14.80
CA VAL A 1 -16.74 35.89 14.88
C VAL A 1 -16.44 35.36 13.48
N TYR A 2 -15.19 34.91 13.25
CA TYR A 2 -14.79 34.27 12.01
C TYR A 2 -15.24 32.82 12.07
N TRP A 3 -16.17 32.42 11.23
CA TRP A 3 -16.47 31.02 10.94
C TRP A 3 -15.32 30.52 10.10
N ILE A 4 -14.42 29.74 10.70
CA ILE A 4 -13.49 28.91 9.96
C ILE A 4 -14.36 27.78 9.41
N ASN A 5 -14.61 27.78 8.10
CA ASN A 5 -15.06 26.58 7.42
C ASN A 5 -13.91 25.56 7.57
N GLU A 6 -14.10 24.58 8.43
CA GLU A 6 -13.33 23.33 8.34
C GLU A 6 -13.76 22.63 7.05
N GLU A 7 -13.17 23.02 5.92
CA GLU A 7 -13.11 22.13 4.77
C GLU A 7 -12.33 20.91 5.30
N SER A 8 -12.98 19.75 5.38
CA SER A 8 -12.32 18.51 5.75
C SER A 8 -11.17 18.30 4.77
N GLU A 9 -9.96 18.37 5.28
CA GLU A 9 -8.75 18.21 4.47
C GLU A 9 -8.77 16.80 3.89
N ILE A 10 -8.82 16.67 2.55
CA ILE A 10 -8.87 15.37 1.84
C ILE A 10 -7.56 14.64 2.12
N MET A 11 -7.66 13.46 2.72
CA MET A 11 -6.52 12.56 2.94
C MET A 11 -6.10 11.93 1.61
N ARG A 12 -4.84 12.10 1.20
CA ARG A 12 -4.30 11.51 -0.05
C ARG A 12 -3.41 10.32 0.25
N LEU A 13 -3.80 9.14 -0.21
CA LEU A 13 -3.05 7.91 0.00
C LEU A 13 -2.53 7.32 -1.31
N VAL A 14 -1.22 7.06 -1.35
CA VAL A 14 -0.62 6.29 -2.44
C VAL A 14 -0.74 4.80 -2.14
N ILE A 15 -1.36 4.05 -3.05
CA ILE A 15 -1.52 2.60 -2.95
C ILE A 15 -0.64 1.93 -3.98
N GLY A 16 0.34 1.17 -3.51
CA GLY A 16 1.22 0.37 -4.35
C GLY A 16 0.84 -1.11 -4.26
N ILE A 17 0.70 -1.78 -5.41
CA ILE A 17 0.52 -3.24 -5.46
C ILE A 17 1.70 -3.82 -6.20
N SER A 18 2.54 -4.62 -5.51
CA SER A 18 3.73 -5.19 -6.12
C SER A 18 3.66 -6.71 -6.30
N GLY A 19 4.59 -7.29 -7.03
CA GLY A 19 4.56 -8.67 -7.51
C GLY A 19 4.86 -9.72 -6.43
N ALA A 20 4.11 -9.75 -5.35
CA ALA A 20 4.06 -10.84 -4.38
C ALA A 20 2.67 -11.47 -4.39
N SER A 21 2.53 -12.71 -3.96
CA SER A 21 1.22 -13.35 -3.78
C SER A 21 0.41 -12.61 -2.73
N GLY A 22 -0.91 -12.55 -2.91
CA GLY A 22 -1.83 -11.82 -2.05
C GLY A 22 -2.26 -10.47 -2.62
N VAL A 23 -2.28 -10.31 -3.96
CA VAL A 23 -2.82 -9.11 -4.65
C VAL A 23 -4.27 -8.83 -4.26
N TRP A 24 -4.99 -9.85 -3.79
CA TRP A 24 -6.33 -9.75 -3.23
C TRP A 24 -6.41 -8.78 -2.04
N LEU A 25 -5.36 -8.68 -1.21
CA LEU A 25 -5.29 -7.70 -0.11
C LEU A 25 -5.33 -6.26 -0.64
N GLY A 26 -4.55 -5.98 -1.70
CA GLY A 26 -4.54 -4.66 -2.34
C GLY A 26 -5.90 -4.30 -2.95
N TYR A 27 -6.53 -5.26 -3.64
CA TYR A 27 -7.88 -5.09 -4.18
C TYR A 27 -8.91 -4.78 -3.07
N LYS A 28 -8.91 -5.55 -1.99
CA LYS A 28 -9.82 -5.34 -0.85
C LYS A 28 -9.57 -4.00 -0.16
N LEU A 29 -8.31 -3.59 -0.01
CA LEU A 29 -7.98 -2.27 0.54
C LEU A 29 -8.59 -1.16 -0.31
N LEU A 30 -8.46 -1.22 -1.63
CA LEU A 30 -9.05 -0.24 -2.55
C LEU A 30 -10.60 -0.20 -2.44
N GLN A 31 -11.25 -1.38 -2.31
CA GLN A 31 -12.70 -1.43 -2.10
C GLN A 31 -13.13 -0.71 -0.82
N ILE A 32 -12.37 -0.91 0.26
CA ILE A 32 -12.63 -0.25 1.54
C ILE A 32 -12.41 1.26 1.42
N LEU A 33 -11.26 1.68 0.88
CA LEU A 33 -10.92 3.11 0.74
C LEU A 33 -11.92 3.85 -0.13
N LYS A 34 -12.48 3.21 -1.15
CA LYS A 34 -13.51 3.80 -2.02
C LYS A 34 -14.81 4.15 -1.28
N SER A 35 -15.06 3.58 -0.10
CA SER A 35 -16.25 3.92 0.72
C SER A 35 -16.09 5.21 1.54
N TYR A 36 -14.87 5.74 1.64
CA TYR A 36 -14.60 7.01 2.32
C TYR A 36 -14.68 8.17 1.31
N THR A 37 -15.42 9.20 1.65
CA THR A 37 -15.61 10.38 0.78
C THR A 37 -14.53 11.44 0.95
N ASP A 38 -13.75 11.34 2.01
CA ASP A 38 -12.67 12.25 2.42
C ASP A 38 -11.27 11.66 2.15
N ILE A 39 -11.19 10.56 1.39
CA ILE A 39 -9.93 9.93 0.98
C ILE A 39 -9.79 9.94 -0.54
N GLU A 40 -8.66 10.45 -1.02
CA GLU A 40 -8.24 10.42 -2.42
C GLU A 40 -7.15 9.36 -2.61
N THR A 41 -7.36 8.41 -3.48
CA THR A 41 -6.46 7.27 -3.69
C THR A 41 -5.67 7.37 -5.00
N HIS A 42 -4.35 7.18 -4.92
CA HIS A 42 -3.40 7.20 -6.04
C HIS A 42 -2.77 5.82 -6.22
N LEU A 43 -3.20 5.07 -7.23
CA LEU A 43 -2.83 3.66 -7.41
C LEU A 43 -1.67 3.49 -8.39
N VAL A 44 -0.71 2.67 -8.00
CA VAL A 44 0.36 2.14 -8.88
C VAL A 44 0.42 0.62 -8.75
N ILE A 45 0.28 -0.09 -9.87
CA ILE A 45 0.37 -1.55 -9.92
C ILE A 45 1.61 -1.93 -10.76
N THR A 46 2.48 -2.78 -10.22
CA THR A 46 3.64 -3.28 -10.97
C THR A 46 3.24 -4.36 -11.99
N GLU A 47 4.04 -4.56 -13.04
CA GLU A 47 3.83 -5.65 -14.01
C GLU A 47 3.78 -7.04 -13.33
N GLY A 48 4.61 -7.24 -12.29
CA GLY A 48 4.58 -8.47 -11.50
C GLY A 48 3.24 -8.67 -10.78
N ALA A 49 2.64 -7.60 -10.27
CA ALA A 49 1.33 -7.67 -9.64
C ALA A 49 0.21 -7.93 -10.66
N ILE A 50 0.29 -7.34 -11.86
CA ILE A 50 -0.68 -7.61 -12.94
C ILE A 50 -0.67 -9.12 -13.29
N LYS A 51 0.52 -9.72 -13.40
CA LYS A 51 0.65 -11.17 -13.62
C LYS A 51 0.03 -11.98 -12.48
N ASN A 52 0.23 -11.54 -11.23
CA ASN A 52 -0.34 -12.23 -10.07
C ASN A 52 -1.87 -12.08 -10.03
N PHE A 53 -2.46 -10.94 -10.41
CA PHE A 53 -3.91 -10.84 -10.55
C PHE A 53 -4.47 -11.89 -11.50
N ALA A 54 -3.83 -12.10 -12.65
CA ALA A 54 -4.25 -13.11 -13.61
C ALA A 54 -4.08 -14.57 -13.12
N LEU A 55 -3.14 -14.81 -12.20
CA LEU A 55 -2.89 -16.15 -11.62
C LEU A 55 -3.73 -16.45 -10.38
N GLU A 56 -3.99 -15.45 -9.56
CA GLU A 56 -4.60 -15.62 -8.23
C GLU A 56 -6.11 -15.29 -8.23
N THR A 57 -6.61 -14.60 -9.25
CA THR A 57 -7.98 -14.08 -9.27
C THR A 57 -8.62 -14.21 -10.66
N THR A 58 -9.92 -13.99 -10.71
CA THR A 58 -10.67 -13.84 -11.98
C THR A 58 -10.98 -12.36 -12.28
N LEU A 59 -10.35 -11.43 -11.55
CA LEU A 59 -10.59 -10.00 -11.70
C LEU A 59 -9.95 -9.46 -12.97
N ASP A 60 -10.69 -8.62 -13.70
CA ASP A 60 -10.11 -7.81 -14.75
C ASP A 60 -9.33 -6.65 -14.11
N ILE A 61 -8.09 -6.48 -14.53
CA ILE A 61 -7.22 -5.40 -14.04
C ILE A 61 -7.85 -4.01 -14.30
N ALA A 62 -8.60 -3.85 -15.38
CA ALA A 62 -9.29 -2.60 -15.66
C ALA A 62 -10.36 -2.26 -14.60
N GLU A 63 -11.01 -3.26 -14.01
CA GLU A 63 -11.94 -3.05 -12.91
C GLU A 63 -11.21 -2.72 -11.60
N VAL A 64 -10.04 -3.29 -11.36
CA VAL A 64 -9.20 -2.95 -10.21
C VAL A 64 -8.74 -1.48 -10.29
N LEU A 65 -8.29 -1.04 -11.47
CA LEU A 65 -7.86 0.34 -11.69
C LEU A 65 -8.97 1.38 -11.43
N LYS A 66 -10.24 1.05 -11.73
CA LYS A 66 -11.41 1.93 -11.49
C LYS A 66 -11.78 2.09 -10.02
N LEU A 67 -11.20 1.29 -9.11
CA LEU A 67 -11.45 1.45 -7.68
C LEU A 67 -10.74 2.66 -7.10
N ALA A 68 -9.61 3.05 -7.67
CA ALA A 68 -8.86 4.23 -7.24
C ALA A 68 -9.35 5.50 -7.97
N ASP A 69 -9.19 6.65 -7.33
CA ASP A 69 -9.52 7.95 -7.91
C ASP A 69 -8.55 8.29 -9.04
N PHE A 70 -7.26 7.98 -8.84
CA PHE A 70 -6.22 8.13 -9.85
C PHE A 70 -5.40 6.85 -9.96
N SER A 71 -5.12 6.43 -11.19
CA SER A 71 -4.24 5.28 -11.46
C SER A 71 -3.13 5.68 -12.43
N TYR A 72 -1.93 5.18 -12.20
CA TYR A 72 -0.74 5.54 -12.96
C TYR A 72 -0.01 4.30 -13.47
N ALA A 73 0.50 4.39 -14.70
CA ALA A 73 1.42 3.38 -15.21
C ALA A 73 2.74 3.41 -14.41
N ASN A 74 3.26 2.25 -14.02
CA ASN A 74 4.44 2.14 -13.16
C ASN A 74 5.74 2.68 -13.79
N ASN A 75 5.78 2.90 -15.09
CA ASN A 75 6.89 3.54 -15.82
C ASN A 75 6.74 5.06 -15.96
N ASN A 76 5.65 5.66 -15.49
CA ASN A 76 5.38 7.09 -15.61
C ASN A 76 6.03 7.88 -14.47
N LEU A 77 7.33 8.15 -14.55
CA LEU A 77 8.05 8.98 -13.57
C LEU A 77 7.69 10.48 -13.62
N GLY A 78 6.85 10.91 -14.57
CA GLY A 78 6.29 12.26 -14.63
C GLY A 78 4.97 12.43 -13.88
N ALA A 79 4.46 11.40 -13.22
CA ALA A 79 3.22 11.45 -12.44
C ALA A 79 3.34 12.37 -11.20
N LEU A 80 2.22 12.92 -10.74
CA LEU A 80 2.17 13.83 -9.57
C LEU A 80 2.86 13.23 -8.34
N ILE A 81 2.59 11.96 -8.05
CA ILE A 81 3.14 11.24 -6.88
C ILE A 81 4.66 10.98 -6.96
N ALA A 82 5.31 11.26 -8.09
CA ALA A 82 6.77 11.21 -8.22
C ALA A 82 7.46 12.47 -7.67
N SER A 83 6.70 13.50 -7.31
CA SER A 83 7.20 14.79 -6.80
C SER A 83 6.86 14.98 -5.33
N GLY A 84 7.83 15.45 -4.53
CA GLY A 84 7.60 15.85 -3.14
C GLY A 84 6.67 17.05 -2.99
N SER A 85 6.56 17.89 -4.02
CA SER A 85 5.66 19.06 -4.04
C SER A 85 4.17 18.67 -4.08
N PHE A 86 3.84 17.44 -4.52
CA PHE A 86 2.50 16.89 -4.42
C PHE A 86 2.33 16.26 -3.03
N THR A 87 1.55 16.92 -2.17
CA THR A 87 1.37 16.47 -0.79
C THR A 87 0.47 15.24 -0.73
N THR A 88 0.96 14.19 -0.05
CA THR A 88 0.20 12.99 0.30
C THR A 88 0.41 12.68 1.78
N ASP A 89 -0.55 12.00 2.40
CA ASP A 89 -0.49 11.63 3.83
C ASP A 89 0.32 10.35 4.06
N GLY A 90 0.62 9.64 3.00
CA GLY A 90 1.48 8.49 3.05
C GLY A 90 1.23 7.49 1.94
N MET A 91 1.87 6.32 2.09
CA MET A 91 1.83 5.23 1.11
C MET A 91 1.62 3.88 1.78
N VAL A 92 0.81 3.03 1.16
CA VAL A 92 0.69 1.61 1.51
C VAL A 92 1.17 0.77 0.33
N ILE A 93 2.04 -0.21 0.57
CA ILE A 93 2.45 -1.19 -0.44
C ILE A 93 1.95 -2.57 -0.01
N VAL A 94 0.91 -3.06 -0.69
CA VAL A 94 0.17 -4.27 -0.33
C VAL A 94 -0.28 -5.09 -1.55
N PRO A 95 0.28 -6.29 -1.73
CA PRO A 95 1.45 -6.83 -1.04
C PRO A 95 2.75 -6.13 -1.45
N CYS A 96 3.78 -6.24 -0.61
CA CYS A 96 5.13 -5.77 -0.90
C CYS A 96 6.05 -6.97 -1.19
N SER A 97 6.56 -7.06 -2.42
CA SER A 97 7.54 -8.09 -2.78
C SER A 97 8.92 -7.79 -2.20
N MET A 98 9.75 -8.82 -2.03
CA MET A 98 11.13 -8.64 -1.56
C MET A 98 11.98 -7.82 -2.54
N LYS A 99 11.69 -7.88 -3.86
CA LYS A 99 12.31 -6.97 -4.85
C LYS A 99 11.97 -5.50 -4.54
N THR A 100 10.69 -5.23 -4.30
CA THR A 100 10.22 -3.87 -3.96
C THR A 100 10.80 -3.39 -2.65
N LEU A 101 10.79 -4.22 -1.61
CA LEU A 101 11.42 -3.92 -0.32
C LEU A 101 12.91 -3.57 -0.50
N ALA A 102 13.66 -4.39 -1.26
CA ALA A 102 15.07 -4.14 -1.53
C ALA A 102 15.28 -2.80 -2.26
N GLY A 103 14.45 -2.48 -3.25
CA GLY A 103 14.50 -1.19 -3.95
C GLY A 103 14.30 0.00 -3.00
N ILE A 104 13.30 -0.08 -2.14
CA ILE A 104 12.98 0.98 -1.16
C ILE A 104 14.16 1.24 -0.22
N VAL A 105 14.66 0.19 0.45
CA VAL A 105 15.69 0.34 1.48
C VAL A 105 17.09 0.71 0.95
N HIS A 106 17.28 0.62 -0.37
CA HIS A 106 18.51 1.04 -1.04
C HIS A 106 18.34 2.32 -1.89
N GLY A 107 17.16 2.96 -1.84
CA GLY A 107 16.90 4.19 -2.60
C GLY A 107 16.90 3.99 -4.12
N TYR A 108 16.60 2.77 -4.59
CA TYR A 108 16.59 2.44 -6.01
C TYR A 108 15.22 2.75 -6.61
N ALA A 109 15.06 3.97 -7.14
CA ALA A 109 13.80 4.53 -7.58
C ALA A 109 13.59 4.44 -9.11
N GLU A 110 13.79 3.25 -9.71
CA GLU A 110 13.74 3.04 -11.17
C GLU A 110 12.34 3.14 -11.79
N ASN A 111 11.30 3.02 -10.98
CA ASN A 111 9.92 3.04 -11.43
C ASN A 111 9.05 3.88 -10.48
N LEU A 112 7.80 4.16 -10.89
CA LEU A 112 6.93 5.07 -10.15
C LEU A 112 6.61 4.59 -8.74
N LEU A 113 6.36 3.28 -8.54
CA LEU A 113 6.07 2.73 -7.21
C LEU A 113 7.25 2.99 -6.26
N LEU A 114 8.47 2.67 -6.68
CA LEU A 114 9.68 2.89 -5.88
C LEU A 114 9.96 4.38 -5.70
N ARG A 115 9.75 5.20 -6.75
CA ARG A 115 9.92 6.65 -6.65
C ARG A 115 8.93 7.29 -5.67
N SER A 116 7.67 6.84 -5.66
CA SER A 116 6.67 7.35 -4.72
C SER A 116 7.02 6.98 -3.27
N ALA A 117 7.55 5.78 -3.04
CA ALA A 117 8.04 5.39 -1.72
C ALA A 117 9.25 6.24 -1.29
N ASP A 118 10.22 6.47 -2.18
CA ASP A 118 11.36 7.35 -1.95
C ASP A 118 10.91 8.78 -1.60
N VAL A 119 9.92 9.31 -2.34
CA VAL A 119 9.32 10.62 -2.05
C VAL A 119 8.68 10.63 -0.67
N CYS A 120 7.87 9.63 -0.32
CA CYS A 120 7.25 9.56 1.01
C CYS A 120 8.30 9.53 2.12
N LEU A 121 9.35 8.74 1.97
CA LEU A 121 10.42 8.63 2.98
C LEU A 121 11.17 9.96 3.16
N LYS A 122 11.62 10.59 2.07
CA LYS A 122 12.38 11.86 2.17
C LYS A 122 11.55 13.04 2.67
N GLU A 123 10.22 13.00 2.46
CA GLU A 123 9.28 14.01 2.97
C GLU A 123 8.71 13.62 4.36
N HIS A 124 9.27 12.60 5.00
CA HIS A 124 8.85 12.09 6.32
C HIS A 124 7.37 11.68 6.38
N ARG A 125 6.81 11.23 5.25
CA ARG A 125 5.45 10.72 5.16
C ARG A 125 5.42 9.24 5.53
N LYS A 126 4.33 8.79 6.09
CA LYS A 126 4.18 7.39 6.55
C LYS A 126 4.23 6.41 5.36
N VAL A 127 5.03 5.37 5.48
CA VAL A 127 5.10 4.25 4.53
C VAL A 127 4.76 2.96 5.26
N VAL A 128 3.68 2.31 4.83
CA VAL A 128 3.24 1.00 5.35
C VAL A 128 3.59 -0.07 4.33
N LEU A 129 4.35 -1.07 4.77
CA LEU A 129 4.75 -2.21 3.94
C LEU A 129 4.06 -3.48 4.41
N VAL A 130 3.47 -4.23 3.48
CA VAL A 130 2.87 -5.54 3.72
C VAL A 130 3.72 -6.61 3.01
N PRO A 131 4.91 -6.94 3.57
CA PRO A 131 5.84 -7.84 2.92
C PRO A 131 5.31 -9.27 2.92
N ARG A 132 5.40 -9.94 1.76
CA ARG A 132 4.98 -11.35 1.63
C ARG A 132 6.09 -12.19 0.99
N GLU A 133 6.67 -13.06 1.78
CA GLU A 133 7.68 -14.05 1.37
C GLU A 133 7.75 -15.18 2.40
N MET A 134 7.96 -16.40 1.95
CA MET A 134 8.16 -17.57 2.81
C MET A 134 8.94 -18.66 2.08
N PRO A 135 10.09 -19.16 2.66
CA PRO A 135 10.72 -18.70 3.89
C PRO A 135 11.48 -17.39 3.68
N LEU A 136 11.73 -16.63 4.76
CA LEU A 136 12.57 -15.44 4.72
C LEU A 136 14.04 -15.81 4.78
N GLY A 137 14.82 -15.42 3.78
CA GLY A 137 16.27 -15.53 3.77
C GLY A 137 16.95 -14.40 4.56
N LYS A 138 18.24 -14.56 4.86
CA LYS A 138 19.03 -13.56 5.61
C LYS A 138 18.96 -12.15 5.01
N ILE A 139 19.06 -12.02 3.69
CA ILE A 139 18.99 -10.73 2.99
C ILE A 139 17.62 -10.09 3.18
N HIS A 140 16.53 -10.89 3.10
CA HIS A 140 15.16 -10.40 3.34
C HIS A 140 15.02 -9.81 4.75
N LEU A 141 15.51 -10.54 5.76
CA LEU A 141 15.49 -10.09 7.16
C LEU A 141 16.31 -8.81 7.36
N GLN A 142 17.49 -8.72 6.77
CA GLN A 142 18.31 -7.50 6.82
C GLN A 142 17.62 -6.30 6.17
N ASN A 143 16.92 -6.50 5.04
CA ASN A 143 16.15 -5.45 4.40
C ASN A 143 14.92 -5.04 5.21
N LEU A 144 14.27 -5.96 5.91
CA LEU A 144 13.20 -5.63 6.86
C LEU A 144 13.71 -4.76 8.02
N VAL A 145 14.89 -5.07 8.57
CA VAL A 145 15.53 -4.24 9.59
C VAL A 145 15.78 -2.83 9.05
N LYS A 146 16.38 -2.70 7.86
CA LYS A 146 16.63 -1.38 7.24
C LYS A 146 15.32 -0.61 7.00
N ALA A 147 14.24 -1.29 6.57
CA ALA A 147 12.94 -0.64 6.40
C ALA A 147 12.41 -0.07 7.72
N ALA A 148 12.58 -0.82 8.83
CA ALA A 148 12.20 -0.33 10.16
C ALA A 148 13.06 0.87 10.60
N GLU A 149 14.37 0.86 10.33
CA GLU A 149 15.29 1.99 10.56
C GLU A 149 14.91 3.24 9.76
N LEU A 150 14.29 3.07 8.57
CA LEU A 150 13.73 4.15 7.77
C LEU A 150 12.32 4.58 8.22
N ASN A 151 11.86 4.12 9.39
CA ASN A 151 10.52 4.38 9.94
C ASN A 151 9.36 3.84 9.09
N CYS A 152 9.59 2.84 8.24
CA CYS A 152 8.49 2.12 7.62
C CYS A 152 7.73 1.30 8.66
N VAL A 153 6.41 1.30 8.57
CA VAL A 153 5.56 0.38 9.34
C VAL A 153 5.48 -0.94 8.58
N ILE A 154 5.88 -2.03 9.23
CA ILE A 154 5.93 -3.37 8.61
C ILE A 154 4.79 -4.21 9.16
N ILE A 155 3.84 -4.60 8.29
CA ILE A 155 2.66 -5.41 8.62
C ILE A 155 2.67 -6.67 7.77
N PRO A 156 3.40 -7.72 8.17
CA PRO A 156 3.35 -8.98 7.43
C PRO A 156 1.95 -9.61 7.55
N PRO A 157 1.41 -10.22 6.46
CA PRO A 157 0.08 -10.80 6.48
C PRO A 157 0.10 -12.16 7.19
N LEU A 158 0.18 -12.11 8.51
CA LEU A 158 0.23 -13.29 9.37
C LEU A 158 -1.18 -13.73 9.80
N LEU A 159 -1.37 -15.04 9.93
CA LEU A 159 -2.60 -15.60 10.47
C LEU A 159 -2.71 -15.30 11.96
N THR A 160 -3.92 -15.02 12.42
CA THR A 160 -4.25 -14.83 13.83
C THR A 160 -5.24 -15.91 14.29
N PHE A 161 -5.11 -16.35 15.54
CA PHE A 161 -5.90 -17.47 16.09
C PHE A 161 -6.60 -17.07 17.41
N TYR A 162 -6.82 -15.77 17.63
CA TYR A 162 -7.46 -15.28 18.86
C TYR A 162 -8.95 -15.64 18.97
N ASN A 163 -9.62 -15.83 17.82
CA ASN A 163 -11.04 -16.19 17.77
C ASN A 163 -11.20 -17.62 17.28
N GLN A 164 -12.21 -18.32 17.78
CA GLN A 164 -12.61 -19.61 17.25
C GLN A 164 -13.31 -19.43 15.89
N ASP A 165 -13.18 -20.42 15.01
CA ASP A 165 -13.86 -20.47 13.69
C ASP A 165 -13.56 -19.27 12.77
N ILE A 166 -12.33 -18.79 12.79
CA ILE A 166 -11.92 -17.65 11.96
C ILE A 166 -11.85 -18.04 10.47
N THR A 167 -12.53 -17.27 9.65
CA THR A 167 -12.53 -17.44 8.19
C THR A 167 -11.34 -16.71 7.54
N VAL A 168 -11.00 -17.07 6.29
CA VAL A 168 -9.98 -16.36 5.50
C VAL A 168 -10.36 -14.88 5.34
N GLU A 169 -11.63 -14.57 5.16
CA GLU A 169 -12.10 -13.19 5.04
C GLU A 169 -11.87 -12.39 6.32
N GLN A 170 -12.12 -12.96 7.46
CA GLN A 170 -11.82 -12.33 8.75
C GLN A 170 -10.32 -12.11 8.95
N GLN A 171 -9.46 -13.02 8.48
CA GLN A 171 -8.00 -12.82 8.48
C GLN A 171 -7.60 -11.64 7.60
N ILE A 172 -8.17 -11.54 6.40
CA ILE A 172 -7.95 -10.42 5.49
C ILE A 172 -8.39 -9.10 6.15
N ASN A 173 -9.60 -9.06 6.70
CA ASN A 173 -10.13 -7.87 7.38
C ASN A 173 -9.27 -7.44 8.57
N HIS A 174 -8.74 -8.40 9.34
CA HIS A 174 -7.82 -8.11 10.43
C HIS A 174 -6.54 -7.39 9.94
N ILE A 175 -5.93 -7.90 8.85
CA ILE A 175 -4.73 -7.30 8.26
C ILE A 175 -5.06 -5.89 7.72
N LEU A 176 -6.16 -5.75 6.99
CA LEU A 176 -6.60 -4.46 6.43
C LEU A 176 -6.92 -3.45 7.53
N GLY A 177 -7.58 -3.88 8.61
CA GLY A 177 -7.81 -3.04 9.78
C GLY A 177 -6.50 -2.52 10.40
N LYS A 178 -5.46 -3.36 10.50
CA LYS A 178 -4.14 -2.93 10.98
C LYS A 178 -3.48 -1.90 10.07
N ILE A 179 -3.68 -2.01 8.76
CA ILE A 179 -3.19 -1.02 7.78
C ILE A 179 -3.92 0.31 7.96
N LEU A 180 -5.25 0.29 7.98
CA LEU A 180 -6.10 1.47 8.08
C LEU A 180 -5.85 2.25 9.38
N MET A 181 -5.68 1.56 10.51
CA MET A 181 -5.32 2.15 11.80
C MET A 181 -4.04 3.00 11.74
N GLN A 182 -3.11 2.70 10.82
CA GLN A 182 -1.89 3.50 10.67
C GLN A 182 -2.19 4.92 10.17
N PHE A 183 -3.32 5.12 9.53
CA PHE A 183 -3.78 6.42 9.01
C PHE A 183 -4.93 7.01 9.83
N GLY A 184 -5.20 6.46 11.02
CA GLY A 184 -6.29 6.93 11.89
C GLY A 184 -7.69 6.55 11.39
N LEU A 185 -7.76 5.63 10.41
CA LEU A 185 -9.01 5.15 9.86
C LEU A 185 -9.53 3.97 10.67
N ASN A 186 -10.78 4.05 11.11
CA ASN A 186 -11.45 2.95 11.80
C ASN A 186 -12.17 2.07 10.76
N TYR A 187 -11.79 0.82 10.71
CA TYR A 187 -12.50 -0.19 9.93
C TYR A 187 -13.30 -1.06 10.89
N GLU A 188 -14.58 -0.75 11.01
CA GLU A 188 -15.55 -1.61 11.69
C GLU A 188 -15.99 -2.71 10.71
N LYS A 189 -15.96 -3.96 11.21
CA LYS A 189 -16.32 -5.17 10.45
C LYS A 189 -17.83 -5.28 10.24
#